data_526ea5c91d78aafc1da7526cf219ea5a
#
_entry.id   526ea5c91d78aafc1da7526cf219ea5a
#
_cell.length_a   1.000
_cell.length_b   1.000
_cell.length_c   1.000
_cell.angle_alpha   90.00
_cell.angle_beta   90.00
_cell.angle_gamma   90.00
#
_symmetry.space_group_name_H-M   'P 1'
#
loop_
_entity.id
_entity.type
_entity.pdbx_description
1 polymer ?
#
loop_
_entity_poly.entity_id
_entity_poly.type
_entity_poly.pdbx_seq_one_letter_code
_entity_poly.pdbx_strand_id
1 'polypeptide(L)'
;MISEKEKFFDPRKPFQSARPETHEEWQARMGGEVLAVVRSGLYLDFRFLDQALSALTPTADERCGVLATDGTILCYQPSALLRLYQKNPKYLNRLYLHTVFHCIFRHLWLRGKRDKRLWDLACDIAVENVIDGLGRKSVQRPLTWVRQHAYEEIIAQEKVAAAAPIYRWLVRQTPGVLRQLEKEFYTDDHRLWPKDAPEQPQQMPAPLPQKTWQKIGERMQTELELRDKEAGEGADAMREQIKAANRSRRSYGDFLRRFCVTREEVHLDPDEFDLNFYTYGLSVYGNLPLIEPLETRESKKIEELALVIDTSYSTSGELVRAFLAETYTLLKGRENFFHRMNLHLIQADNAVRQDIPVKNEDDLIRAMNHFELRGGGGTDFRPAFEYVSQLCAEKKFSNLRGLLYFTDGMGTYPARRPAYDTAFLFLGDRFDDANVPPWAMKVVLDEEEFIGEAARSASALSEALAEEDDLYRDLNNS
;
A
#
# COMPACT_ATOMS: atom_id res chain seq x y z
N MET A 1 -34.84 -44.04 6.39
CA MET A 1 -34.36 -45.32 5.80
C MET A 1 -32.93 -45.05 5.36
N ILE A 2 -31.99 -45.45 6.17
CA ILE A 2 -30.55 -45.30 5.98
C ILE A 2 -30.09 -46.55 5.26
N SER A 3 -29.56 -46.42 4.05
CA SER A 3 -28.96 -47.54 3.31
C SER A 3 -27.45 -47.48 3.52
N GLU A 4 -26.95 -48.15 4.51
CA GLU A 4 -25.55 -48.55 4.60
C GLU A 4 -25.23 -49.58 3.55
N LYS A 5 -24.45 -49.19 2.53
CA LYS A 5 -23.84 -50.16 1.63
C LYS A 5 -22.65 -50.78 2.37
N GLU A 6 -22.88 -51.96 2.96
CA GLU A 6 -21.84 -52.86 3.39
C GLU A 6 -20.84 -53.11 2.26
N LYS A 7 -19.60 -52.70 2.44
CA LYS A 7 -18.51 -53.08 1.54
C LYS A 7 -18.24 -54.56 1.72
N PHE A 8 -18.79 -55.38 0.81
CA PHE A 8 -18.49 -56.81 0.76
C PHE A 8 -16.99 -56.99 0.50
N PHE A 9 -16.36 -57.75 1.42
CA PHE A 9 -15.00 -58.24 1.27
C PHE A 9 -14.92 -59.20 0.06
N ASP A 10 -14.23 -58.83 -1.02
CA ASP A 10 -14.00 -59.73 -2.17
C ASP A 10 -12.70 -60.52 -1.94
N PRO A 11 -12.79 -61.81 -1.62
CA PRO A 11 -11.61 -62.65 -1.26
C PRO A 11 -10.69 -62.92 -2.46
N ARG A 12 -11.04 -62.47 -3.67
CA ARG A 12 -10.23 -62.65 -4.90
C ARG A 12 -9.33 -61.44 -5.20
N LYS A 13 -9.53 -60.32 -4.49
CA LYS A 13 -8.58 -59.21 -4.62
C LYS A 13 -7.33 -59.56 -3.83
N PRO A 14 -6.14 -59.63 -4.46
CA PRO A 14 -4.92 -59.82 -3.70
C PRO A 14 -4.84 -58.72 -2.63
N PHE A 15 -4.58 -59.10 -1.38
CA PHE A 15 -4.22 -58.17 -0.31
C PHE A 15 -3.04 -57.37 -0.87
N GLN A 16 -3.28 -56.16 -1.34
CA GLN A 16 -2.19 -55.21 -1.54
C GLN A 16 -1.66 -54.93 -0.16
N SER A 17 -0.56 -55.64 0.22
CA SER A 17 0.18 -55.34 1.40
C SER A 17 0.62 -53.88 1.23
N ALA A 18 0.04 -52.99 2.03
CA ALA A 18 0.46 -51.59 2.04
C ALA A 18 2.00 -51.63 2.22
N ARG A 19 2.73 -51.07 1.26
CA ARG A 19 4.19 -50.94 1.37
C ARG A 19 4.48 -50.36 2.76
N PRO A 20 5.41 -50.92 3.53
CA PRO A 20 5.74 -50.32 4.82
C PRO A 20 6.18 -48.87 4.61
N GLU A 21 5.63 -48.00 5.41
CA GLU A 21 5.95 -46.57 5.41
C GLU A 21 7.45 -46.38 5.64
N THR A 22 8.11 -45.61 4.79
CA THR A 22 9.53 -45.27 4.98
C THR A 22 9.68 -44.32 6.16
N HIS A 23 10.86 -44.23 6.72
CA HIS A 23 11.16 -43.29 7.83
C HIS A 23 10.87 -41.83 7.45
N GLU A 24 11.16 -41.44 6.22
CA GLU A 24 10.88 -40.10 5.71
C GLU A 24 9.37 -39.85 5.58
N GLU A 25 8.63 -40.81 5.01
CA GLU A 25 7.15 -40.71 4.93
C GLU A 25 6.53 -40.61 6.31
N TRP A 26 7.03 -41.38 7.28
CA TRP A 26 6.60 -41.31 8.67
C TRP A 26 6.89 -39.94 9.30
N GLN A 27 8.11 -39.40 9.10
CA GLN A 27 8.47 -38.06 9.62
C GLN A 27 7.58 -36.98 8.98
N ALA A 28 7.31 -37.04 7.69
CA ALA A 28 6.43 -36.09 7.01
C ALA A 28 5.00 -36.16 7.55
N ARG A 29 4.43 -37.36 7.72
CA ARG A 29 3.10 -37.53 8.31
C ARG A 29 3.05 -37.01 9.75
N MET A 30 4.00 -37.41 10.60
CA MET A 30 4.09 -36.96 11.97
C MET A 30 4.27 -35.44 12.10
N GLY A 31 5.07 -34.85 11.22
CA GLY A 31 5.22 -33.39 11.13
C GLY A 31 3.89 -32.69 10.84
N GLY A 32 3.10 -33.22 9.91
CA GLY A 32 1.76 -32.71 9.61
C GLY A 32 0.80 -32.82 10.80
N GLU A 33 0.82 -33.94 11.54
CA GLU A 33 0.03 -34.13 12.75
C GLU A 33 0.44 -33.14 13.86
N VAL A 34 1.73 -32.93 14.07
CA VAL A 34 2.25 -31.94 15.03
C VAL A 34 1.80 -30.53 14.66
N LEU A 35 1.86 -30.15 13.38
CA LEU A 35 1.35 -28.84 12.94
C LEU A 35 -0.16 -28.69 13.17
N ALA A 36 -0.94 -29.75 12.99
CA ALA A 36 -2.37 -29.75 13.31
C ALA A 36 -2.63 -29.54 14.81
N VAL A 37 -1.84 -30.15 15.69
CA VAL A 37 -1.90 -29.95 17.13
C VAL A 37 -1.52 -28.52 17.50
N VAL A 38 -0.44 -27.98 16.95
CA VAL A 38 0.01 -26.59 17.13
C VAL A 38 -1.10 -25.60 16.72
N ARG A 39 -1.66 -25.78 15.53
CA ARG A 39 -2.77 -24.96 15.03
C ARG A 39 -3.97 -24.99 15.96
N SER A 40 -4.37 -26.18 16.41
CA SER A 40 -5.51 -26.34 17.33
C SER A 40 -5.25 -25.67 18.67
N GLY A 41 -4.02 -25.75 19.19
CA GLY A 41 -3.62 -25.05 20.42
C GLY A 41 -3.65 -23.54 20.28
N LEU A 42 -3.13 -23.01 19.16
CA LEU A 42 -3.16 -21.58 18.85
C LEU A 42 -4.60 -21.07 18.65
N TYR A 43 -5.47 -21.86 18.03
CA TYR A 43 -6.88 -21.51 17.87
C TYR A 43 -7.60 -21.33 19.23
N LEU A 44 -7.28 -22.14 20.22
CA LEU A 44 -7.88 -22.00 21.56
C LEU A 44 -7.49 -20.68 22.22
N ASP A 45 -6.25 -20.22 22.03
CA ASP A 45 -5.73 -18.97 22.60
C ASP A 45 -6.11 -17.73 21.78
N PHE A 46 -6.27 -17.87 20.44
CA PHE A 46 -6.45 -16.80 19.49
C PHE A 46 -7.60 -17.11 18.52
N ARG A 47 -8.83 -17.20 19.01
CA ARG A 47 -10.02 -17.54 18.20
C ARG A 47 -10.26 -16.61 17.01
N PHE A 48 -9.87 -15.34 17.15
CA PHE A 48 -9.96 -14.35 16.08
C PHE A 48 -8.99 -14.61 14.92
N LEU A 49 -8.00 -15.52 15.09
CA LEU A 49 -7.08 -15.95 14.04
C LEU A 49 -7.54 -17.19 13.26
N ASP A 50 -8.73 -17.73 13.50
CA ASP A 50 -9.21 -19.00 12.93
C ASP A 50 -8.96 -19.13 11.42
N GLN A 51 -9.39 -18.16 10.65
CA GLN A 51 -9.17 -18.16 9.20
C GLN A 51 -7.70 -18.10 8.82
N ALA A 52 -6.92 -17.27 9.49
CA ALA A 52 -5.51 -17.13 9.21
C ALA A 52 -4.71 -18.40 9.53
N LEU A 53 -4.98 -19.01 10.69
CA LEU A 53 -4.34 -20.26 11.11
C LEU A 53 -4.65 -21.44 10.18
N SER A 54 -5.78 -21.39 9.47
CA SER A 54 -6.24 -22.45 8.56
C SER A 54 -5.91 -22.18 7.10
N ALA A 55 -5.40 -21.01 6.75
CA ALA A 55 -5.24 -20.56 5.36
C ALA A 55 -4.07 -21.22 4.62
N LEU A 56 -3.04 -21.67 5.36
CA LEU A 56 -1.84 -22.28 4.78
C LEU A 56 -1.97 -23.81 4.73
N THR A 57 -1.58 -24.40 3.59
CA THR A 57 -1.54 -25.87 3.41
C THR A 57 -0.17 -26.42 3.81
N PRO A 58 -0.08 -27.28 4.85
CA PRO A 58 1.21 -27.89 5.26
C PRO A 58 1.80 -28.76 4.14
N THR A 59 3.08 -28.54 3.82
CA THR A 59 3.80 -29.28 2.79
C THR A 59 5.22 -29.62 3.30
N ALA A 60 5.55 -30.90 3.32
CA ALA A 60 6.88 -31.38 3.71
C ALA A 60 7.90 -31.16 2.58
N ASP A 61 9.05 -30.53 2.89
CA ASP A 61 10.19 -30.38 1.98
C ASP A 61 11.49 -30.35 2.79
N GLU A 62 12.38 -31.33 2.56
CA GLU A 62 13.67 -31.44 3.25
C GLU A 62 14.62 -30.25 2.99
N ARG A 63 14.39 -29.50 1.92
CA ARG A 63 15.21 -28.34 1.56
C ARG A 63 14.78 -27.06 2.30
N CYS A 64 13.62 -27.09 2.96
CA CYS A 64 13.11 -25.97 3.75
C CYS A 64 13.93 -25.76 5.02
N GLY A 65 13.89 -24.56 5.59
CA GLY A 65 14.17 -24.35 6.99
C GLY A 65 13.13 -25.06 7.88
N VAL A 66 13.06 -24.72 9.15
CA VAL A 66 12.06 -25.35 10.03
C VAL A 66 10.66 -25.08 9.50
N LEU A 67 10.33 -23.80 9.22
CA LEU A 67 9.11 -23.36 8.53
C LEU A 67 9.46 -22.31 7.50
N ALA A 68 8.69 -22.26 6.41
CA ALA A 68 8.71 -21.23 5.37
C ALA A 68 7.34 -21.13 4.69
N THR A 69 7.02 -20.00 4.08
CA THR A 69 5.76 -19.82 3.35
C THR A 69 5.93 -18.95 2.10
N ASP A 70 5.11 -19.22 1.08
CA ASP A 70 4.88 -18.36 -0.08
C ASP A 70 3.52 -17.62 -0.02
N GLY A 71 2.82 -17.78 1.11
CA GLY A 71 1.45 -17.27 1.30
C GLY A 71 0.34 -18.26 0.91
N THR A 72 0.67 -19.44 0.37
CA THR A 72 -0.29 -20.50 0.02
C THR A 72 0.02 -21.78 0.78
N ILE A 73 1.28 -22.16 0.83
CA ILE A 73 1.75 -23.34 1.54
C ILE A 73 2.50 -22.96 2.82
N LEU A 74 2.45 -23.85 3.81
CA LEU A 74 3.34 -23.86 4.95
C LEU A 74 4.35 -24.98 4.74
N CYS A 75 5.50 -24.61 4.18
CA CYS A 75 6.59 -25.55 3.94
C CYS A 75 7.33 -25.84 5.25
N TYR A 76 7.62 -27.12 5.52
CA TYR A 76 8.35 -27.50 6.73
C TYR A 76 9.34 -28.64 6.45
N GLN A 77 10.48 -28.61 7.17
CA GLN A 77 11.43 -29.71 7.20
C GLN A 77 11.02 -30.69 8.31
N PRO A 78 10.56 -31.92 7.99
CA PRO A 78 10.00 -32.86 8.97
C PRO A 78 10.91 -33.16 10.15
N SER A 79 12.16 -33.49 9.89
CA SER A 79 13.11 -33.87 10.94
C SER A 79 13.45 -32.70 11.88
N ALA A 80 13.59 -31.48 11.35
CA ALA A 80 13.86 -30.29 12.16
C ALA A 80 12.66 -29.86 12.98
N LEU A 81 11.46 -29.92 12.40
CA LEU A 81 10.20 -29.61 13.08
C LEU A 81 9.95 -30.55 14.26
N LEU A 82 10.11 -31.88 14.06
CA LEU A 82 9.92 -32.85 15.13
C LEU A 82 10.92 -32.66 16.27
N ARG A 83 12.20 -32.40 15.94
CA ARG A 83 13.22 -32.07 16.97
C ARG A 83 12.88 -30.81 17.75
N LEU A 84 12.40 -29.76 17.06
CA LEU A 84 12.01 -28.51 17.71
C LEU A 84 10.81 -28.74 18.66
N TYR A 85 9.80 -29.47 18.20
CA TYR A 85 8.62 -29.79 19.00
C TYR A 85 8.98 -30.58 20.24
N GLN A 86 9.83 -31.61 20.13
CA GLN A 86 10.31 -32.40 21.26
C GLN A 86 11.09 -31.57 22.28
N LYS A 87 11.91 -30.62 21.78
CA LYS A 87 12.72 -29.77 22.65
C LYS A 87 11.88 -28.71 23.37
N ASN A 88 11.01 -28.04 22.66
CA ASN A 88 10.14 -26.99 23.21
C ASN A 88 8.91 -26.71 22.34
N PRO A 89 7.73 -27.27 22.63
CA PRO A 89 6.51 -27.03 21.86
C PRO A 89 6.13 -25.55 21.73
N LYS A 90 6.43 -24.73 22.74
CA LYS A 90 6.11 -23.30 22.72
C LYS A 90 6.89 -22.55 21.61
N TYR A 91 8.11 -22.98 21.33
CA TYR A 91 8.88 -22.42 20.23
C TYR A 91 8.22 -22.72 18.89
N LEU A 92 7.68 -23.91 18.69
CA LEU A 92 6.98 -24.25 17.47
C LEU A 92 5.65 -23.49 17.34
N ASN A 93 4.91 -23.32 18.45
CA ASN A 93 3.70 -22.47 18.46
C ASN A 93 4.04 -21.05 18.04
N ARG A 94 5.12 -20.48 18.59
CA ARG A 94 5.59 -19.14 18.27
C ARG A 94 6.01 -19.03 16.79
N LEU A 95 6.79 -19.99 16.31
CA LEU A 95 7.26 -20.04 14.93
C LEU A 95 6.09 -20.14 13.92
N TYR A 96 5.09 -21.00 14.23
CA TYR A 96 3.87 -21.10 13.41
C TYR A 96 3.12 -19.76 13.34
N LEU A 97 2.92 -19.13 14.47
CA LEU A 97 2.24 -17.84 14.57
C LEU A 97 3.02 -16.74 13.86
N HIS A 98 4.35 -16.74 13.99
CA HIS A 98 5.27 -15.83 13.32
C HIS A 98 5.11 -15.89 11.78
N THR A 99 5.19 -17.10 11.21
CA THR A 99 5.02 -17.30 9.77
C THR A 99 3.63 -16.88 9.27
N VAL A 100 2.56 -17.12 10.06
CA VAL A 100 1.21 -16.67 9.72
C VAL A 100 1.09 -15.14 9.77
N PHE A 101 1.73 -14.48 10.74
CA PHE A 101 1.71 -13.01 10.82
C PHE A 101 2.41 -12.34 9.64
N HIS A 102 3.47 -12.92 9.10
CA HIS A 102 4.05 -12.40 7.86
C HIS A 102 3.04 -12.34 6.72
N CYS A 103 2.16 -13.34 6.61
CA CYS A 103 1.09 -13.34 5.61
C CYS A 103 0.00 -12.30 5.93
N ILE A 104 -0.44 -12.20 7.19
CA ILE A 104 -1.46 -11.23 7.62
C ILE A 104 -0.99 -9.79 7.39
N PHE A 105 0.26 -9.49 7.74
CA PHE A 105 0.86 -8.17 7.54
C PHE A 105 1.35 -7.96 6.11
N ARG A 106 1.21 -8.95 5.24
CA ARG A 106 1.57 -8.94 3.81
C ARG A 106 3.04 -8.64 3.54
N HIS A 107 3.94 -8.96 4.46
CA HIS A 107 5.38 -8.72 4.36
C HIS A 107 6.00 -9.32 3.10
N LEU A 108 5.48 -10.48 2.64
CA LEU A 108 5.92 -11.18 1.43
C LEU A 108 5.81 -10.32 0.17
N TRP A 109 4.85 -9.38 0.13
CA TRP A 109 4.49 -8.62 -1.08
C TRP A 109 4.79 -7.12 -0.96
N LEU A 110 5.18 -6.63 0.21
CA LEU A 110 5.34 -5.19 0.47
C LEU A 110 6.81 -4.71 0.43
N ARG A 111 7.74 -5.57 0.01
CA ARG A 111 9.17 -5.21 -0.03
C ARG A 111 9.45 -4.02 -0.95
N GLY A 112 8.86 -3.99 -2.14
CA GLY A 112 9.19 -2.99 -3.15
C GLY A 112 10.67 -3.08 -3.57
N LYS A 113 11.33 -1.92 -3.67
CA LYS A 113 12.76 -1.80 -4.01
C LYS A 113 13.71 -1.87 -2.80
N ARG A 114 13.20 -2.14 -1.61
CA ARG A 114 14.00 -2.20 -0.38
C ARG A 114 15.01 -3.33 -0.42
N ASP A 115 16.17 -3.13 0.23
CA ASP A 115 17.16 -4.20 0.41
C ASP A 115 16.52 -5.40 1.09
N LYS A 116 16.70 -6.58 0.46
CA LYS A 116 16.05 -7.82 0.92
C LYS A 116 16.42 -8.17 2.35
N ARG A 117 17.72 -8.10 2.69
CA ARG A 117 18.24 -8.51 4.00
C ARG A 117 17.70 -7.64 5.12
N LEU A 118 17.70 -6.32 4.89
CA LEU A 118 17.18 -5.37 5.88
C LEU A 118 15.65 -5.43 5.97
N TRP A 119 14.97 -5.70 4.84
CA TRP A 119 13.52 -5.89 4.83
C TRP A 119 13.11 -7.14 5.60
N ASP A 120 13.76 -8.28 5.35
CA ASP A 120 13.51 -9.53 6.05
C ASP A 120 13.67 -9.33 7.57
N LEU A 121 14.76 -8.69 8.02
CA LEU A 121 14.99 -8.36 9.42
C LEU A 121 13.93 -7.41 9.98
N ALA A 122 13.52 -6.39 9.23
CA ALA A 122 12.47 -5.46 9.65
C ALA A 122 11.13 -6.18 9.88
N CYS A 123 10.79 -7.11 9.00
CA CYS A 123 9.58 -7.92 9.10
C CYS A 123 9.61 -8.85 10.32
N ASP A 124 10.76 -9.49 10.58
CA ASP A 124 10.96 -10.34 11.75
C ASP A 124 10.80 -9.54 13.06
N ILE A 125 11.43 -8.38 13.15
CA ILE A 125 11.31 -7.49 14.31
C ILE A 125 9.85 -7.07 14.51
N ALA A 126 9.15 -6.70 13.46
CA ALA A 126 7.75 -6.28 13.52
C ALA A 126 6.84 -7.39 14.04
N VAL A 127 6.98 -8.61 13.52
CA VAL A 127 6.19 -9.76 13.94
C VAL A 127 6.52 -10.16 15.36
N GLU A 128 7.80 -10.22 15.72
CA GLU A 128 8.25 -10.59 17.05
C GLU A 128 7.79 -9.58 18.09
N ASN A 129 7.77 -8.28 17.79
CA ASN A 129 7.22 -7.25 18.68
C ASN A 129 5.73 -7.49 18.98
N VAL A 130 4.95 -7.87 17.96
CA VAL A 130 3.54 -8.22 18.14
C VAL A 130 3.38 -9.46 19.02
N ILE A 131 4.12 -10.54 18.74
CA ILE A 131 4.00 -11.79 19.50
C ILE A 131 4.45 -11.61 20.94
N ASP A 132 5.52 -10.85 21.19
CA ASP A 132 5.99 -10.53 22.54
C ASP A 132 4.95 -9.72 23.32
N GLY A 133 4.20 -8.84 22.64
CA GLY A 133 3.11 -8.05 23.22
C GLY A 133 1.85 -8.85 23.56
N LEU A 134 1.57 -9.99 22.91
CA LEU A 134 0.33 -10.76 23.11
C LEU A 134 0.15 -11.33 24.53
N GLY A 135 1.22 -11.50 25.31
CA GLY A 135 1.17 -11.94 26.71
C GLY A 135 0.60 -13.36 26.95
N ARG A 136 0.44 -14.19 25.90
CA ARG A 136 -0.13 -15.53 26.00
C ARG A 136 0.92 -16.58 26.33
N LYS A 137 0.63 -17.44 27.31
CA LYS A 137 1.56 -18.46 27.80
C LYS A 137 2.02 -19.46 26.76
N SER A 138 1.22 -19.72 25.73
CA SER A 138 1.52 -20.66 24.65
C SER A 138 2.64 -20.19 23.70
N VAL A 139 2.86 -18.87 23.61
CA VAL A 139 3.84 -18.24 22.72
C VAL A 139 4.83 -17.34 23.46
N GLN A 140 4.65 -17.14 24.75
CA GLN A 140 5.47 -16.26 25.57
C GLN A 140 6.91 -16.77 25.71
N ARG A 141 7.88 -15.88 25.53
CA ARG A 141 9.30 -16.06 25.85
C ARG A 141 9.81 -14.91 26.72
N PRO A 142 10.86 -15.11 27.51
CA PRO A 142 11.51 -14.01 28.21
C PRO A 142 12.08 -13.01 27.20
N LEU A 143 11.83 -11.71 27.40
CA LEU A 143 12.46 -10.66 26.60
C LEU A 143 13.94 -10.56 26.94
N THR A 144 14.77 -10.58 25.91
CA THR A 144 16.19 -10.26 26.05
C THR A 144 16.38 -8.75 26.12
N TRP A 145 17.50 -8.32 26.69
CA TRP A 145 17.85 -6.90 26.69
C TRP A 145 17.91 -6.32 25.28
N VAL A 146 18.41 -7.07 24.30
CA VAL A 146 18.51 -6.64 22.90
C VAL A 146 17.14 -6.34 22.31
N ARG A 147 16.14 -7.21 22.55
CA ARG A 147 14.77 -7.02 22.08
C ARG A 147 14.13 -5.79 22.72
N GLN A 148 14.20 -5.72 24.04
CA GLN A 148 13.61 -4.60 24.77
C GLN A 148 14.18 -3.27 24.29
N HIS A 149 15.51 -3.16 24.21
CA HIS A 149 16.16 -1.95 23.77
C HIS A 149 15.83 -1.58 22.33
N ALA A 150 15.79 -2.56 21.39
CA ALA A 150 15.38 -2.34 20.02
C ALA A 150 13.95 -1.81 19.93
N TYR A 151 12.99 -2.41 20.66
CA TYR A 151 11.60 -1.96 20.66
C TYR A 151 11.44 -0.53 21.22
N GLU A 152 12.14 -0.23 22.32
CA GLU A 152 12.15 1.12 22.92
C GLU A 152 12.69 2.17 21.94
N GLU A 153 13.82 1.90 21.28
CA GLU A 153 14.40 2.81 20.29
C GLU A 153 13.50 3.00 19.06
N ILE A 154 12.92 1.91 18.52
CA ILE A 154 12.01 1.97 17.38
C ILE A 154 10.80 2.83 17.71
N ILE A 155 10.15 2.61 18.85
CA ILE A 155 8.99 3.38 19.27
C ILE A 155 9.34 4.84 19.52
N ALA A 156 10.50 5.13 20.11
CA ALA A 156 10.94 6.49 20.36
C ALA A 156 11.20 7.28 19.07
N GLN A 157 11.79 6.63 18.05
CA GLN A 157 12.19 7.30 16.80
C GLN A 157 11.09 7.26 15.74
N GLU A 158 10.40 6.14 15.58
CA GLU A 158 9.45 5.90 14.48
C GLU A 158 7.98 5.93 14.93
N LYS A 159 7.70 6.00 16.24
CA LYS A 159 6.37 5.99 16.88
C LYS A 159 5.56 4.70 16.65
N VAL A 160 5.77 3.99 15.55
CA VAL A 160 5.07 2.76 15.17
C VAL A 160 6.07 1.66 14.84
N ALA A 161 5.89 0.46 15.39
CA ALA A 161 6.78 -0.68 15.14
C ALA A 161 6.33 -1.53 13.94
N ALA A 162 5.95 -0.91 12.81
CA ALA A 162 5.63 -1.60 11.56
C ALA A 162 6.89 -1.85 10.71
N ALA A 163 6.83 -2.79 9.74
CA ALA A 163 7.99 -3.21 8.97
C ALA A 163 8.69 -2.05 8.22
N ALA A 164 7.95 -1.13 7.59
CA ALA A 164 8.54 -0.02 6.86
C ALA A 164 9.22 1.02 7.76
N PRO A 165 8.64 1.49 8.88
CA PRO A 165 9.35 2.28 9.90
C PRO A 165 10.60 1.59 10.46
N ILE A 166 10.49 0.30 10.79
CA ILE A 166 11.65 -0.47 11.29
C ILE A 166 12.76 -0.54 10.24
N TYR A 167 12.41 -0.74 8.96
CA TYR A 167 13.38 -0.71 7.88
C TYR A 167 14.16 0.61 7.82
N ARG A 168 13.48 1.76 7.91
CA ARG A 168 14.13 3.08 7.97
C ARG A 168 15.06 3.22 9.17
N TRP A 169 14.66 2.71 10.33
CA TRP A 169 15.49 2.67 11.50
C TRP A 169 16.74 1.80 11.30
N LEU A 170 16.59 0.59 10.69
CA LEU A 170 17.68 -0.33 10.41
C LEU A 170 18.73 0.25 9.42
N VAL A 171 18.29 0.98 8.40
CA VAL A 171 19.19 1.63 7.43
C VAL A 171 20.19 2.58 8.11
N ARG A 172 19.80 3.16 9.26
CA ARG A 172 20.66 4.07 10.05
C ARG A 172 21.58 3.36 11.04
N GLN A 173 21.45 2.03 11.19
CA GLN A 173 22.21 1.27 12.18
C GLN A 173 23.60 0.88 11.69
N THR A 174 24.52 0.70 12.64
CA THR A 174 25.89 0.22 12.33
C THR A 174 25.89 -1.27 12.00
N PRO A 175 26.87 -1.77 11.20
CA PRO A 175 26.96 -3.18 10.87
C PRO A 175 27.10 -4.12 12.08
N GLY A 176 27.62 -3.63 13.21
CA GLY A 176 27.71 -4.39 14.46
C GLY A 176 26.34 -4.64 15.09
N VAL A 177 25.52 -3.60 15.16
CA VAL A 177 24.16 -3.65 15.68
C VAL A 177 23.28 -4.53 14.77
N LEU A 178 23.39 -4.37 13.44
CA LEU A 178 22.64 -5.20 12.50
C LEU A 178 22.90 -6.70 12.70
N ARG A 179 24.17 -7.12 12.82
CA ARG A 179 24.51 -8.52 13.10
C ARG A 179 23.96 -9.04 14.43
N GLN A 180 23.90 -8.20 15.45
CA GLN A 180 23.31 -8.56 16.72
C GLN A 180 21.81 -8.74 16.63
N LEU A 181 21.12 -7.84 15.92
CA LEU A 181 19.68 -7.91 15.69
C LEU A 181 19.32 -9.13 14.82
N GLU A 182 20.04 -9.39 13.75
CA GLU A 182 19.84 -10.59 12.92
C GLU A 182 19.94 -11.87 13.74
N LYS A 183 20.95 -11.99 14.59
CA LYS A 183 21.11 -13.17 15.46
C LYS A 183 19.97 -13.33 16.47
N GLU A 184 19.41 -12.22 16.94
CA GLU A 184 18.35 -12.22 17.95
C GLU A 184 16.96 -12.47 17.36
N PHE A 185 16.68 -11.91 16.17
CA PHE A 185 15.35 -11.89 15.60
C PHE A 185 15.13 -12.92 14.49
N TYR A 186 16.17 -13.54 13.94
CA TYR A 186 16.01 -14.59 12.94
C TYR A 186 15.12 -15.73 13.49
N THR A 187 13.99 -15.99 12.83
CA THR A 187 12.97 -16.91 13.33
C THR A 187 12.58 -17.95 12.29
N ASP A 188 12.19 -17.56 11.07
CA ASP A 188 11.76 -18.45 9.99
C ASP A 188 12.58 -18.26 8.70
N ASP A 189 12.20 -18.94 7.63
CA ASP A 189 12.95 -18.97 6.37
C ASP A 189 12.17 -18.24 5.27
N HIS A 190 12.67 -17.09 4.86
CA HIS A 190 12.06 -16.22 3.83
C HIS A 190 12.42 -16.58 2.39
N ARG A 191 13.01 -17.75 2.13
CA ARG A 191 13.46 -18.15 0.77
C ARG A 191 12.34 -18.30 -0.24
N LEU A 192 11.11 -18.59 0.22
CA LEU A 192 9.93 -18.74 -0.62
C LEU A 192 9.22 -17.42 -0.92
N TRP A 193 9.66 -16.33 -0.30
CA TRP A 193 9.10 -15.02 -0.61
C TRP A 193 9.43 -14.60 -2.05
N PRO A 194 8.54 -13.87 -2.73
CA PRO A 194 8.79 -13.38 -4.08
C PRO A 194 10.12 -12.64 -4.18
N LYS A 195 10.97 -13.03 -5.16
CA LYS A 195 12.33 -12.50 -5.29
C LYS A 195 12.38 -11.08 -5.81
N ASP A 196 11.45 -10.74 -6.71
CA ASP A 196 11.39 -9.43 -7.34
C ASP A 196 9.96 -8.92 -7.35
N ALA A 197 9.77 -7.64 -6.96
CA ALA A 197 8.55 -6.93 -7.29
C ALA A 197 8.56 -6.68 -8.80
N PRO A 198 7.46 -6.87 -9.53
CA PRO A 198 7.39 -6.51 -10.94
C PRO A 198 7.74 -5.04 -11.12
N GLU A 199 8.58 -4.70 -12.10
CA GLU A 199 9.02 -3.32 -12.37
C GLU A 199 7.87 -2.35 -12.66
N GLN A 200 6.66 -2.90 -12.91
CA GLN A 200 5.42 -2.13 -13.10
C GLN A 200 4.29 -2.69 -12.25
N PRO A 201 4.20 -2.33 -10.96
CA PRO A 201 3.16 -2.86 -10.05
C PRO A 201 1.72 -2.44 -10.43
N GLN A 202 1.54 -1.46 -11.31
CA GLN A 202 0.24 -0.84 -11.60
C GLN A 202 -0.59 -1.55 -12.69
N GLN A 203 -0.02 -2.49 -13.46
CA GLN A 203 -0.72 -3.15 -14.58
C GLN A 203 -1.09 -4.62 -14.32
N MET A 204 -0.56 -5.26 -13.28
CA MET A 204 -0.92 -6.62 -12.95
C MET A 204 -1.84 -6.70 -11.73
N PRO A 205 -2.93 -7.47 -11.79
CA PRO A 205 -3.75 -7.71 -10.60
C PRO A 205 -2.89 -8.39 -9.53
N ALA A 206 -3.05 -7.98 -8.27
CA ALA A 206 -2.35 -8.59 -7.14
C ALA A 206 -2.48 -10.12 -7.18
N PRO A 207 -1.41 -10.89 -6.84
CA PRO A 207 -1.46 -12.35 -6.80
C PRO A 207 -2.64 -12.86 -5.97
N LEU A 208 -3.20 -14.02 -6.35
CA LEU A 208 -4.34 -14.59 -5.62
C LEU A 208 -4.07 -14.75 -4.12
N PRO A 209 -2.90 -15.24 -3.68
CA PRO A 209 -2.58 -15.32 -2.25
C PRO A 209 -2.62 -13.96 -1.56
N GLN A 210 -2.06 -12.91 -2.14
CA GLN A 210 -2.06 -11.57 -1.58
C GLN A 210 -3.48 -11.03 -1.35
N LYS A 211 -4.39 -11.20 -2.32
CA LYS A 211 -5.80 -10.81 -2.19
C LYS A 211 -6.53 -11.58 -1.10
N THR A 212 -6.23 -12.86 -0.96
CA THR A 212 -6.80 -13.71 0.08
C THR A 212 -6.38 -13.20 1.45
N TRP A 213 -5.09 -12.95 1.66
CA TRP A 213 -4.56 -12.45 2.93
C TRP A 213 -5.02 -11.02 3.25
N GLN A 214 -5.22 -10.19 2.23
CA GLN A 214 -5.84 -8.88 2.41
C GLN A 214 -7.25 -9.01 3.00
N LYS A 215 -8.10 -9.88 2.45
CA LYS A 215 -9.47 -10.12 2.97
C LYS A 215 -9.45 -10.68 4.39
N ILE A 216 -8.52 -11.58 4.68
CA ILE A 216 -8.33 -12.12 6.04
C ILE A 216 -7.96 -11.00 7.01
N GLY A 217 -7.00 -10.14 6.64
CA GLY A 217 -6.57 -9.00 7.44
C GLY A 217 -7.68 -7.98 7.70
N GLU A 218 -8.47 -7.62 6.67
CA GLU A 218 -9.62 -6.71 6.77
C GLU A 218 -10.69 -7.26 7.74
N ARG A 219 -10.98 -8.56 7.65
CA ARG A 219 -11.91 -9.21 8.56
C ARG A 219 -11.39 -9.24 9.98
N MET A 220 -10.12 -9.58 10.17
CA MET A 220 -9.49 -9.57 11.49
C MET A 220 -9.51 -8.18 12.13
N GLN A 221 -9.29 -7.13 11.38
CA GLN A 221 -9.40 -5.75 11.86
C GLN A 221 -10.80 -5.49 12.41
N THR A 222 -11.84 -5.85 11.66
CA THR A 222 -13.24 -5.71 12.09
C THR A 222 -13.53 -6.52 13.36
N GLU A 223 -13.07 -7.76 13.44
CA GLU A 223 -13.27 -8.62 14.62
C GLU A 223 -12.56 -8.08 15.86
N LEU A 224 -11.34 -7.53 15.72
CA LEU A 224 -10.58 -6.93 16.80
C LEU A 224 -11.22 -5.62 17.31
N GLU A 225 -11.82 -4.83 16.43
CA GLU A 225 -12.56 -3.62 16.79
C GLU A 225 -13.86 -3.96 17.56
N LEU A 226 -14.55 -5.03 17.15
CA LEU A 226 -15.79 -5.49 17.81
C LEU A 226 -15.55 -6.18 19.15
N ARG A 227 -14.40 -6.86 19.32
CA ARG A 227 -14.08 -7.67 20.50
C ARG A 227 -12.96 -7.09 21.35
N ASP A 228 -12.93 -5.79 21.50
CA ASP A 228 -11.87 -5.05 22.18
C ASP A 228 -11.47 -5.65 23.56
N LYS A 229 -12.45 -6.12 24.33
CA LYS A 229 -12.25 -6.71 25.65
C LYS A 229 -11.69 -8.14 25.63
N GLU A 230 -11.87 -8.91 24.55
CA GLU A 230 -11.40 -10.30 24.45
C GLU A 230 -9.97 -10.40 23.90
N ALA A 231 -9.50 -9.40 23.15
CA ALA A 231 -8.16 -9.38 22.56
C ALA A 231 -7.04 -9.22 23.62
N GLY A 232 -7.34 -8.64 24.78
CA GLY A 232 -6.41 -8.42 25.89
C GLY A 232 -5.51 -7.18 25.71
N GLU A 233 -4.85 -6.76 26.80
CA GLU A 233 -4.02 -5.54 26.86
C GLU A 233 -2.81 -5.56 25.89
N GLY A 234 -2.43 -6.72 25.32
CA GLY A 234 -1.29 -6.86 24.41
C GLY A 234 -1.65 -6.82 22.92
N ALA A 235 -2.91 -6.58 22.55
CA ALA A 235 -3.34 -6.61 21.16
C ALA A 235 -3.09 -5.30 20.39
N ASP A 236 -2.65 -4.23 21.06
CA ASP A 236 -2.50 -2.90 20.43
C ASP A 236 -1.44 -2.90 19.33
N ALA A 237 -0.28 -3.49 19.55
CA ALA A 237 0.76 -3.64 18.54
C ALA A 237 0.25 -4.43 17.31
N MET A 238 -0.55 -5.47 17.53
CA MET A 238 -1.16 -6.25 16.44
C MET A 238 -2.20 -5.41 15.67
N ARG A 239 -3.04 -4.64 16.37
CA ARG A 239 -4.01 -3.73 15.73
C ARG A 239 -3.33 -2.70 14.86
N GLU A 240 -2.25 -2.09 15.34
CA GLU A 240 -1.44 -1.15 14.57
C GLU A 240 -0.85 -1.79 13.32
N GLN A 241 -0.29 -2.99 13.43
CA GLN A 241 0.27 -3.73 12.30
C GLN A 241 -0.81 -4.08 11.26
N ILE A 242 -1.95 -4.61 11.69
CA ILE A 242 -3.06 -4.94 10.79
C ILE A 242 -3.59 -3.67 10.13
N LYS A 243 -3.75 -2.59 10.88
CA LYS A 243 -4.16 -1.30 10.36
C LYS A 243 -3.16 -0.76 9.33
N ALA A 244 -1.85 -0.84 9.62
CA ALA A 244 -0.80 -0.46 8.69
C ALA A 244 -0.79 -1.33 7.42
N ALA A 245 -0.98 -2.65 7.56
CA ALA A 245 -1.05 -3.57 6.43
C ALA A 245 -2.31 -3.36 5.57
N ASN A 246 -3.46 -3.08 6.17
CA ASN A 246 -4.74 -2.89 5.48
C ASN A 246 -4.92 -1.49 4.89
N ARG A 247 -4.04 -0.54 5.19
CA ARG A 247 -4.06 0.78 4.55
C ARG A 247 -3.98 0.60 3.04
N SER A 248 -5.03 1.02 2.35
CA SER A 248 -5.08 0.97 0.89
C SER A 248 -4.13 2.02 0.33
N ARG A 249 -2.94 1.60 -0.08
CA ARG A 249 -2.02 2.45 -0.83
C ARG A 249 -2.58 2.59 -2.24
N ARG A 250 -2.84 3.80 -2.66
CA ARG A 250 -3.37 4.10 -4.00
C ARG A 250 -2.32 4.86 -4.78
N SER A 251 -2.22 4.55 -6.07
CA SER A 251 -1.47 5.41 -6.98
C SER A 251 -2.10 6.80 -6.99
N TYR A 252 -1.26 7.81 -6.86
CA TYR A 252 -1.67 9.21 -6.94
C TYR A 252 -2.35 9.54 -8.27
N GLY A 253 -1.85 8.96 -9.36
CA GLY A 253 -2.43 9.11 -10.69
C GLY A 253 -3.85 8.59 -10.81
N ASP A 254 -4.15 7.41 -10.25
CA ASP A 254 -5.51 6.85 -10.24
C ASP A 254 -6.47 7.69 -9.40
N PHE A 255 -5.95 8.29 -8.33
CA PHE A 255 -6.72 9.20 -7.51
C PHE A 255 -7.04 10.50 -8.25
N LEU A 256 -6.07 11.15 -8.89
CA LEU A 256 -6.28 12.37 -9.69
C LEU A 256 -7.28 12.16 -10.83
N ARG A 257 -7.30 11.00 -11.45
CA ARG A 257 -8.26 10.67 -12.52
C ARG A 257 -9.72 10.77 -12.08
N ARG A 258 -10.03 10.67 -10.77
CA ARG A 258 -11.38 10.85 -10.23
C ARG A 258 -11.85 12.30 -10.28
N PHE A 259 -10.91 13.25 -10.27
CA PHE A 259 -11.20 14.67 -10.42
C PHE A 259 -11.29 15.11 -11.89
N CYS A 260 -11.02 14.21 -12.84
CA CYS A 260 -11.18 14.49 -14.26
C CYS A 260 -12.67 14.58 -14.61
N VAL A 261 -13.04 15.64 -15.30
CA VAL A 261 -14.37 15.82 -15.87
C VAL A 261 -14.38 15.26 -17.30
N THR A 262 -15.36 14.42 -17.60
CA THR A 262 -15.61 14.03 -19.00
C THR A 262 -16.33 15.19 -19.67
N ARG A 263 -15.78 15.72 -20.75
CA ARG A 263 -16.34 16.80 -21.54
C ARG A 263 -16.30 16.42 -23.01
N GLU A 264 -17.37 16.71 -23.71
CA GLU A 264 -17.37 16.65 -25.17
C GLU A 264 -16.64 17.89 -25.71
N GLU A 265 -15.57 17.67 -26.45
CA GLU A 265 -14.86 18.72 -27.18
C GLU A 265 -15.15 18.59 -28.65
N VAL A 266 -15.47 19.73 -29.30
CA VAL A 266 -15.55 19.79 -30.74
C VAL A 266 -14.15 19.66 -31.28
N HIS A 267 -13.81 18.49 -31.76
CA HIS A 267 -12.56 18.20 -32.46
C HIS A 267 -12.93 17.49 -33.76
N LEU A 268 -12.55 18.07 -34.85
CA LEU A 268 -12.69 17.46 -36.19
C LEU A 268 -11.64 16.36 -36.30
N ASP A 269 -12.05 15.13 -36.26
CA ASP A 269 -11.17 13.98 -36.54
C ASP A 269 -11.34 13.62 -38.03
N PRO A 270 -10.36 13.89 -38.87
CA PRO A 270 -10.46 13.60 -40.30
C PRO A 270 -10.37 12.11 -40.64
N ASP A 271 -9.92 11.29 -39.68
CA ASP A 271 -9.75 9.84 -39.84
C ASP A 271 -10.96 9.03 -39.36
N GLU A 272 -11.85 9.65 -38.58
CA GLU A 272 -13.10 9.04 -38.10
C GLU A 272 -14.33 9.80 -38.62
N PHE A 273 -15.39 9.10 -38.97
CA PHE A 273 -16.62 9.70 -39.44
C PHE A 273 -17.82 9.33 -38.55
N ASP A 274 -18.84 10.20 -38.52
CA ASP A 274 -20.07 9.96 -37.75
C ASP A 274 -20.88 8.83 -38.35
N LEU A 275 -20.97 7.73 -37.59
CA LEU A 275 -21.66 6.51 -38.00
C LEU A 275 -23.20 6.72 -38.17
N ASN A 276 -23.76 7.69 -37.44
CA ASN A 276 -25.19 8.01 -37.53
C ASN A 276 -25.51 8.69 -38.85
N PHE A 277 -24.69 9.67 -39.27
CA PHE A 277 -24.80 10.32 -40.60
C PHE A 277 -24.56 9.33 -41.72
N TYR A 278 -23.56 8.46 -41.56
CA TYR A 278 -23.25 7.41 -42.51
C TYR A 278 -24.45 6.46 -42.70
N THR A 279 -25.02 5.92 -41.62
CA THR A 279 -26.15 5.01 -41.67
C THR A 279 -27.44 5.69 -42.14
N TYR A 280 -27.64 6.97 -41.76
CA TYR A 280 -28.77 7.76 -42.24
C TYR A 280 -28.69 7.96 -43.75
N GLY A 281 -27.52 8.33 -44.29
CA GLY A 281 -27.30 8.46 -45.74
C GLY A 281 -27.66 7.17 -46.49
N LEU A 282 -27.19 6.03 -46.03
CA LEU A 282 -27.53 4.72 -46.60
C LEU A 282 -29.02 4.40 -46.52
N SER A 283 -29.71 4.77 -45.44
CA SER A 283 -31.14 4.50 -45.28
C SER A 283 -32.02 5.34 -46.20
N VAL A 284 -31.64 6.58 -46.47
CA VAL A 284 -32.39 7.54 -47.26
C VAL A 284 -32.07 7.43 -48.73
N TYR A 285 -30.79 7.27 -49.10
CA TYR A 285 -30.28 7.34 -50.46
C TYR A 285 -29.84 5.98 -51.02
N GLY A 286 -30.02 4.88 -50.28
CA GLY A 286 -29.76 3.50 -50.67
C GLY A 286 -28.28 3.13 -50.68
N ASN A 287 -27.47 3.73 -51.53
CA ASN A 287 -26.05 3.41 -51.68
C ASN A 287 -25.14 4.65 -51.67
N LEU A 288 -25.64 5.77 -51.14
CA LEU A 288 -24.85 7.00 -50.97
C LEU A 288 -24.70 7.30 -49.48
N PRO A 289 -23.60 6.87 -48.84
CA PRO A 289 -23.34 7.23 -47.44
C PRO A 289 -23.02 8.72 -47.35
N LEU A 290 -23.54 9.38 -46.33
CA LEU A 290 -23.08 10.73 -45.97
C LEU A 290 -21.86 10.59 -45.05
N ILE A 291 -20.71 11.11 -45.53
CA ILE A 291 -19.46 11.07 -44.77
C ILE A 291 -19.26 12.45 -44.14
N GLU A 292 -19.36 12.52 -42.84
CA GLU A 292 -19.08 13.72 -42.05
C GLU A 292 -18.03 13.36 -41.00
N PRO A 293 -16.94 14.14 -40.86
CA PRO A 293 -15.92 13.90 -39.82
C PRO A 293 -16.57 13.89 -38.45
N LEU A 294 -16.05 13.04 -37.52
CA LEU A 294 -16.52 13.04 -36.14
C LEU A 294 -16.15 14.38 -35.48
N GLU A 295 -17.16 15.17 -35.12
CA GLU A 295 -16.98 16.52 -34.56
C GLU A 295 -16.76 16.55 -33.04
N THR A 296 -17.00 15.45 -32.34
CA THR A 296 -16.95 15.41 -30.89
C THR A 296 -16.11 14.24 -30.37
N ARG A 297 -15.19 14.55 -29.46
CA ARG A 297 -14.41 13.58 -28.72
C ARG A 297 -14.63 13.77 -27.21
N GLU A 298 -14.96 12.70 -26.49
CA GLU A 298 -14.98 12.75 -25.03
C GLU A 298 -13.55 12.87 -24.49
N SER A 299 -13.24 13.99 -23.86
CA SER A 299 -11.98 14.19 -23.13
C SER A 299 -12.20 14.33 -21.62
N LYS A 300 -11.36 13.68 -20.83
CA LYS A 300 -11.39 13.81 -19.36
C LYS A 300 -10.37 14.86 -18.95
N LYS A 301 -10.81 16.00 -18.42
CA LYS A 301 -9.95 17.11 -18.01
C LYS A 301 -10.15 17.50 -16.55
N ILE A 302 -9.08 17.95 -15.91
CA ILE A 302 -9.14 18.63 -14.60
C ILE A 302 -9.11 20.13 -14.92
N GLU A 303 -10.21 20.82 -14.66
CA GLU A 303 -10.31 22.25 -14.98
C GLU A 303 -9.93 23.13 -13.80
N GLU A 304 -10.43 22.81 -12.61
CA GLU A 304 -10.25 23.62 -11.40
C GLU A 304 -9.95 22.75 -10.19
N LEU A 305 -8.81 23.00 -9.56
CA LEU A 305 -8.30 22.23 -8.43
C LEU A 305 -7.58 23.14 -7.43
N ALA A 306 -7.78 22.92 -6.16
CA ALA A 306 -6.99 23.52 -5.08
C ALA A 306 -6.04 22.48 -4.50
N LEU A 307 -4.74 22.77 -4.50
CA LEU A 307 -3.70 21.99 -3.84
C LEU A 307 -3.25 22.73 -2.60
N VAL A 308 -3.49 22.17 -1.43
CA VAL A 308 -3.05 22.73 -0.17
C VAL A 308 -1.89 21.89 0.38
N ILE A 309 -0.81 22.54 0.70
CA ILE A 309 0.39 21.94 1.28
C ILE A 309 0.53 22.39 2.71
N ASP A 310 0.52 21.42 3.60
CA ASP A 310 0.85 21.67 5.00
C ASP A 310 2.35 21.99 5.13
N THR A 311 2.63 23.18 5.63
CA THR A 311 4.00 23.67 5.84
C THR A 311 4.43 23.59 7.30
N SER A 312 3.78 22.75 8.11
CA SER A 312 4.23 22.43 9.46
C SER A 312 5.59 21.71 9.46
N TYR A 313 6.21 21.60 10.64
CA TYR A 313 7.58 21.07 10.81
C TYR A 313 7.83 19.67 10.24
N SER A 314 6.79 18.90 9.93
CA SER A 314 6.89 17.51 9.47
C SER A 314 7.06 17.36 7.96
N THR A 315 6.79 18.39 7.17
CA THR A 315 6.81 18.31 5.70
C THR A 315 8.13 18.82 5.13
N SER A 316 8.89 17.97 4.41
CA SER A 316 10.15 18.37 3.79
C SER A 316 9.93 19.01 2.41
N GLY A 317 10.75 20.01 2.05
CA GLY A 317 10.67 20.68 0.74
C GLY A 317 10.92 19.74 -0.44
N GLU A 318 11.69 18.67 -0.27
CA GLU A 318 11.92 17.64 -1.30
C GLU A 318 10.64 16.87 -1.62
N LEU A 319 9.85 16.52 -0.62
CA LEU A 319 8.58 15.83 -0.79
C LEU A 319 7.56 16.68 -1.55
N VAL A 320 7.54 17.97 -1.27
CA VAL A 320 6.64 18.90 -1.97
C VAL A 320 7.04 19.05 -3.44
N ARG A 321 8.34 19.17 -3.73
CA ARG A 321 8.85 19.22 -5.11
C ARG A 321 8.53 17.93 -5.86
N ALA A 322 8.72 16.79 -5.21
CA ALA A 322 8.35 15.49 -5.76
C ALA A 322 6.86 15.43 -6.12
N PHE A 323 6.01 15.95 -5.23
CA PHE A 323 4.57 16.03 -5.47
C PHE A 323 4.19 16.92 -6.66
N LEU A 324 4.79 18.08 -6.76
CA LEU A 324 4.56 18.99 -7.87
C LEU A 324 5.04 18.39 -9.20
N ALA A 325 6.20 17.70 -9.20
CA ALA A 325 6.74 17.03 -10.37
C ALA A 325 5.83 15.91 -10.86
N GLU A 326 5.33 15.06 -9.95
CA GLU A 326 4.40 14.00 -10.29
C GLU A 326 3.06 14.55 -10.79
N THR A 327 2.54 15.59 -10.12
CA THR A 327 1.33 16.30 -10.58
C THR A 327 1.53 16.83 -12.00
N TYR A 328 2.68 17.47 -12.28
CA TYR A 328 3.02 17.97 -13.62
C TYR A 328 3.02 16.84 -14.65
N THR A 329 3.69 15.73 -14.39
CA THR A 329 3.79 14.60 -15.33
C THR A 329 2.44 13.99 -15.64
N LEU A 330 1.59 13.83 -14.63
CA LEU A 330 0.22 13.34 -14.81
C LEU A 330 -0.65 14.30 -15.61
N LEU A 331 -0.36 15.60 -15.54
CA LEU A 331 -1.08 16.62 -16.26
C LEU A 331 -0.55 16.78 -17.70
N LYS A 332 0.77 16.65 -17.94
CA LYS A 332 1.42 16.77 -19.25
C LYS A 332 1.03 15.65 -20.21
N GLY A 333 0.81 14.43 -19.73
CA GLY A 333 0.47 13.26 -20.56
C GLY A 333 -0.85 13.34 -21.35
N ARG A 334 -1.48 14.51 -21.44
CA ARG A 334 -2.78 14.72 -22.11
C ARG A 334 -2.73 15.98 -22.96
N GLU A 335 -2.77 15.80 -24.25
CA GLU A 335 -2.55 16.79 -25.32
C GLU A 335 -3.30 18.13 -25.27
N ASN A 336 -4.18 18.41 -24.33
CA ASN A 336 -4.94 19.67 -24.25
C ASN A 336 -5.17 20.17 -22.82
N PHE A 337 -4.41 19.68 -21.83
CA PHE A 337 -4.67 19.96 -20.44
C PHE A 337 -4.40 21.42 -20.06
N PHE A 338 -3.36 22.03 -20.60
CA PHE A 338 -2.88 23.36 -20.19
C PHE A 338 -3.67 24.54 -20.75
N HIS A 339 -4.56 24.35 -21.73
CA HIS A 339 -5.29 25.47 -22.33
C HIS A 339 -6.39 26.08 -21.43
N ARG A 340 -6.86 25.38 -20.39
CA ARG A 340 -7.91 25.88 -19.48
C ARG A 340 -7.74 25.29 -18.07
N MET A 341 -6.56 25.40 -17.49
CA MET A 341 -6.31 24.98 -16.12
C MET A 341 -6.44 26.17 -15.16
N ASN A 342 -7.11 25.97 -14.03
CA ASN A 342 -7.15 26.91 -12.92
C ASN A 342 -6.80 26.17 -11.64
N LEU A 343 -5.51 26.15 -11.32
CA LEU A 343 -4.96 25.48 -10.17
C LEU A 343 -4.45 26.52 -9.18
N HIS A 344 -4.82 26.42 -7.91
CA HIS A 344 -4.24 27.21 -6.84
C HIS A 344 -3.36 26.33 -5.96
N LEU A 345 -2.08 26.68 -5.87
CA LEU A 345 -1.11 26.04 -4.98
C LEU A 345 -1.01 26.86 -3.69
N ILE A 346 -1.60 26.35 -2.63
CA ILE A 346 -1.77 27.07 -1.36
C ILE A 346 -0.84 26.46 -0.31
N GLN A 347 -0.02 27.26 0.33
CA GLN A 347 0.77 26.87 1.50
C GLN A 347 0.07 27.32 2.78
N ALA A 348 -0.15 26.40 3.70
CA ALA A 348 -0.84 26.68 4.96
C ALA A 348 -0.23 25.90 6.14
N ASP A 349 -0.24 26.48 7.30
CA ASP A 349 0.00 25.87 8.60
C ASP A 349 -1.22 26.14 9.52
N ASN A 350 -1.09 27.02 10.50
CA ASN A 350 -2.21 27.56 11.25
C ASN A 350 -2.88 28.77 10.56
N ALA A 351 -2.34 29.20 9.41
CA ALA A 351 -2.87 30.27 8.55
C ALA A 351 -2.44 30.01 7.10
N VAL A 352 -3.10 30.60 6.13
CA VAL A 352 -2.64 30.62 4.75
C VAL A 352 -1.40 31.51 4.62
N ARG A 353 -0.29 30.96 4.15
CA ARG A 353 0.99 31.65 4.01
C ARG A 353 1.24 32.16 2.62
N GLN A 354 0.83 31.40 1.62
CA GLN A 354 1.01 31.77 0.24
C GLN A 354 -0.07 31.09 -0.63
N ASP A 355 -0.51 31.79 -1.67
CA ASP A 355 -1.32 31.24 -2.77
C ASP A 355 -0.66 31.56 -4.09
N ILE A 356 -0.37 30.55 -4.89
CA ILE A 356 0.24 30.68 -6.21
C ILE A 356 -0.78 30.20 -7.23
N PRO A 357 -1.44 31.08 -7.97
CA PRO A 357 -2.34 30.69 -9.05
C PRO A 357 -1.53 30.20 -10.26
N VAL A 358 -1.88 29.01 -10.75
CA VAL A 358 -1.26 28.34 -11.89
C VAL A 358 -2.32 28.20 -12.99
N LYS A 359 -2.11 28.86 -14.11
CA LYS A 359 -3.07 28.89 -15.22
C LYS A 359 -2.55 28.20 -16.48
N ASN A 360 -1.25 28.00 -16.57
CA ASN A 360 -0.57 27.41 -17.71
C ASN A 360 0.65 26.59 -17.24
N GLU A 361 1.31 25.90 -18.18
CA GLU A 361 2.50 25.10 -17.94
C GLU A 361 3.67 25.91 -17.38
N ASP A 362 3.92 27.10 -17.93
CA ASP A 362 5.02 27.98 -17.49
C ASP A 362 4.84 28.44 -16.03
N ASP A 363 3.59 28.68 -15.61
CA ASP A 363 3.31 29.05 -14.23
C ASP A 363 3.63 27.89 -13.29
N LEU A 364 3.32 26.64 -13.68
CA LEU A 364 3.60 25.46 -12.89
C LEU A 364 5.11 25.20 -12.79
N ILE A 365 5.83 25.31 -13.90
CA ILE A 365 7.30 25.17 -13.94
C ILE A 365 7.96 26.25 -13.06
N ARG A 366 7.49 27.49 -13.16
CA ARG A 366 7.99 28.58 -12.30
C ARG A 366 7.72 28.31 -10.82
N ALA A 367 6.52 27.85 -10.49
CA ALA A 367 6.16 27.48 -9.12
C ALA A 367 7.06 26.35 -8.59
N MET A 368 7.40 25.34 -9.42
CA MET A 368 8.30 24.24 -9.02
C MET A 368 9.74 24.70 -8.80
N ASN A 369 10.28 25.52 -9.72
CA ASN A 369 11.68 25.97 -9.68
C ASN A 369 11.95 26.95 -8.52
N HIS A 370 10.96 27.77 -8.18
CA HIS A 370 11.06 28.79 -7.14
C HIS A 370 10.27 28.45 -5.87
N PHE A 371 9.94 27.17 -5.67
CA PHE A 371 9.17 26.75 -4.50
C PHE A 371 10.00 26.88 -3.22
N GLU A 372 9.58 27.80 -2.36
CA GLU A 372 10.11 27.96 -1.01
C GLU A 372 9.01 27.61 -0.01
N LEU A 373 9.32 26.73 0.94
CA LEU A 373 8.40 26.45 2.05
C LEU A 373 8.29 27.67 2.95
N ARG A 374 7.07 28.18 3.11
CA ARG A 374 6.74 29.29 3.98
C ARG A 374 5.77 28.83 5.06
N GLY A 375 6.25 28.72 6.29
CA GLY A 375 5.47 28.28 7.44
C GLY A 375 6.36 27.82 8.58
N GLY A 376 5.92 26.84 9.35
CA GLY A 376 6.64 26.30 10.50
C GLY A 376 5.89 26.55 11.82
N GLY A 377 4.59 26.83 11.73
CA GLY A 377 3.70 26.94 12.88
C GLY A 377 3.04 25.60 13.24
N GLY A 378 2.10 25.65 14.18
CA GLY A 378 1.22 24.51 14.46
C GLY A 378 0.25 24.25 13.30
N THR A 379 -0.41 23.09 13.27
CA THR A 379 -1.28 22.67 12.18
C THR A 379 -2.75 22.91 12.53
N ASP A 380 -3.41 23.78 11.77
CA ASP A 380 -4.86 23.96 11.75
C ASP A 380 -5.34 24.01 10.30
N PHE A 381 -6.15 23.03 9.91
CA PHE A 381 -6.60 22.94 8.51
C PHE A 381 -7.75 23.91 8.19
N ARG A 382 -8.49 24.40 9.19
CA ARG A 382 -9.67 25.25 9.01
C ARG A 382 -9.43 26.53 8.21
N PRO A 383 -8.33 27.30 8.45
CA PRO A 383 -8.05 28.53 7.70
C PRO A 383 -7.88 28.30 6.20
N ALA A 384 -7.27 27.17 5.79
CA ALA A 384 -7.13 26.84 4.38
C ALA A 384 -8.49 26.57 3.71
N PHE A 385 -9.39 25.87 4.38
CA PHE A 385 -10.76 25.64 3.89
C PHE A 385 -11.59 26.93 3.82
N GLU A 386 -11.46 27.80 4.80
CA GLU A 386 -12.10 29.13 4.79
C GLU A 386 -11.60 29.97 3.62
N TYR A 387 -10.29 29.98 3.39
CA TYR A 387 -9.67 30.71 2.27
C TYR A 387 -10.15 30.17 0.91
N VAL A 388 -10.15 28.86 0.70
CA VAL A 388 -10.66 28.27 -0.55
C VAL A 388 -12.14 28.56 -0.74
N SER A 389 -12.93 28.56 0.33
CA SER A 389 -14.35 28.96 0.27
C SER A 389 -14.51 30.44 -0.11
N GLN A 390 -13.61 31.32 0.35
CA GLN A 390 -13.58 32.72 -0.04
C GLN A 390 -13.23 32.87 -1.52
N LEU A 391 -12.22 32.13 -2.03
CA LEU A 391 -11.87 32.12 -3.46
C LEU A 391 -13.07 31.70 -4.35
N CYS A 392 -13.84 30.72 -3.90
CA CYS A 392 -15.09 30.33 -4.56
C CYS A 392 -16.14 31.47 -4.55
N ALA A 393 -16.31 32.15 -3.40
CA ALA A 393 -17.24 33.29 -3.28
C ALA A 393 -16.82 34.49 -4.15
N GLU A 394 -15.52 34.73 -4.29
CA GLU A 394 -14.92 35.75 -5.17
C GLU A 394 -14.92 35.36 -6.64
N LYS A 395 -15.49 34.20 -7.01
CA LYS A 395 -15.53 33.68 -8.39
C LYS A 395 -14.14 33.48 -9.03
N LYS A 396 -13.11 33.24 -8.20
CA LYS A 396 -11.79 32.82 -8.68
C LYS A 396 -11.84 31.40 -9.24
N PHE A 397 -12.70 30.55 -8.68
CA PHE A 397 -13.11 29.27 -9.22
C PHE A 397 -14.54 29.39 -9.79
N SER A 398 -14.74 28.90 -11.01
CA SER A 398 -16.05 28.80 -11.63
C SER A 398 -16.80 27.55 -11.17
N ASN A 399 -16.05 26.44 -11.02
CA ASN A 399 -16.58 25.15 -10.60
C ASN A 399 -15.47 24.29 -9.96
N LEU A 400 -15.04 24.67 -8.77
CA LEU A 400 -14.00 23.93 -8.04
C LEU A 400 -14.46 22.50 -7.81
N ARG A 401 -13.75 21.54 -8.39
CA ARG A 401 -14.06 20.12 -8.29
C ARG A 401 -13.50 19.48 -7.05
N GLY A 402 -12.30 19.84 -6.67
CA GLY A 402 -11.68 19.21 -5.53
C GLY A 402 -10.59 20.02 -4.88
N LEU A 403 -10.36 19.67 -3.62
CA LEU A 403 -9.26 20.14 -2.81
C LEU A 403 -8.42 18.94 -2.39
N LEU A 404 -7.14 18.99 -2.70
CA LEU A 404 -6.15 18.01 -2.24
C LEU A 404 -5.31 18.63 -1.14
N TYR A 405 -5.29 18.02 0.03
CA TYR A 405 -4.57 18.49 1.20
C TYR A 405 -3.43 17.55 1.56
N PHE A 406 -2.20 17.99 1.37
CA PHE A 406 -0.99 17.29 1.79
C PHE A 406 -0.67 17.58 3.24
N THR A 407 -0.62 16.56 4.10
CA THR A 407 -0.38 16.72 5.53
C THR A 407 0.05 15.41 6.19
N ASP A 408 0.63 15.49 7.39
CA ASP A 408 0.80 14.36 8.29
C ASP A 408 -0.46 14.04 9.12
N GLY A 409 -1.52 14.85 8.99
CA GLY A 409 -2.79 14.65 9.67
C GLY A 409 -2.86 15.14 11.12
N MET A 410 -1.76 15.66 11.66
CA MET A 410 -1.70 16.12 13.05
C MET A 410 -2.25 17.54 13.21
N GLY A 411 -3.54 17.74 12.96
CA GLY A 411 -4.15 19.07 13.01
C GLY A 411 -5.64 19.08 13.32
N THR A 412 -6.22 20.28 13.36
CA THR A 412 -7.63 20.49 13.61
C THR A 412 -8.40 20.51 12.30
N TYR A 413 -9.32 19.56 12.12
CA TYR A 413 -10.12 19.42 10.92
C TYR A 413 -11.39 20.31 10.94
N PRO A 414 -11.90 20.74 9.76
CA PRO A 414 -13.17 21.42 9.68
C PRO A 414 -14.33 20.47 9.99
N ALA A 415 -15.29 20.94 10.81
CA ALA A 415 -16.43 20.14 11.22
C ALA A 415 -17.48 19.97 10.09
N ARG A 416 -17.54 20.91 9.14
CA ARG A 416 -18.54 20.90 8.07
C ARG A 416 -17.92 20.48 6.74
N ARG A 417 -18.65 19.66 5.96
CA ARG A 417 -18.29 19.30 4.61
C ARG A 417 -18.33 20.52 3.70
N PRO A 418 -17.28 20.83 2.94
CA PRO A 418 -17.31 21.87 1.91
C PRO A 418 -18.19 21.48 0.71
N ALA A 419 -18.43 22.42 -0.20
CA ALA A 419 -19.23 22.19 -1.40
C ALA A 419 -18.48 21.41 -2.49
N TYR A 420 -17.16 21.26 -2.36
CA TYR A 420 -16.27 20.55 -3.27
C TYR A 420 -15.75 19.26 -2.61
N ASP A 421 -15.32 18.31 -3.43
CA ASP A 421 -14.73 17.09 -2.93
C ASP A 421 -13.36 17.36 -2.31
N THR A 422 -13.05 16.67 -1.21
CA THR A 422 -11.80 16.88 -0.48
C THR A 422 -11.10 15.55 -0.25
N ALA A 423 -9.79 15.55 -0.46
CA ALA A 423 -8.94 14.44 -0.14
C ALA A 423 -7.74 14.88 0.70
N PHE A 424 -7.50 14.17 1.80
CA PHE A 424 -6.27 14.27 2.56
C PHE A 424 -5.29 13.22 2.06
N LEU A 425 -4.10 13.70 1.69
CA LEU A 425 -3.01 12.92 1.13
C LEU A 425 -1.93 12.78 2.19
N PHE A 426 -1.71 11.55 2.63
CA PHE A 426 -0.73 11.19 3.64
C PHE A 426 0.45 10.49 2.99
N LEU A 427 1.65 10.84 3.38
CA LEU A 427 2.86 10.29 2.82
C LEU A 427 3.56 9.36 3.82
N GLY A 428 3.94 8.17 3.36
CA GLY A 428 4.60 7.17 4.19
C GLY A 428 3.72 6.64 5.31
N ASP A 429 4.35 6.30 6.44
CA ASP A 429 3.68 5.68 7.59
C ASP A 429 3.59 6.60 8.83
N ARG A 430 4.10 7.84 8.72
CA ARG A 430 4.14 8.81 9.85
C ARG A 430 3.00 9.82 9.75
N PHE A 431 1.77 9.35 9.86
CA PHE A 431 0.63 10.25 9.86
C PHE A 431 -0.45 9.80 10.84
N ASP A 432 -1.30 10.74 11.26
CA ASP A 432 -2.51 10.47 12.06
C ASP A 432 -3.76 10.70 11.21
N ASP A 433 -4.46 9.63 10.88
CA ASP A 433 -5.72 9.68 10.13
C ASP A 433 -6.96 9.46 10.99
N ALA A 434 -6.79 9.37 12.32
CA ALA A 434 -7.88 9.04 13.23
C ALA A 434 -8.98 10.12 13.25
N ASN A 435 -8.57 11.38 13.13
CA ASN A 435 -9.47 12.55 13.19
C ASN A 435 -9.95 13.04 11.83
N VAL A 436 -9.59 12.37 10.72
CA VAL A 436 -10.05 12.76 9.39
C VAL A 436 -11.57 12.61 9.29
N PRO A 437 -12.29 13.68 8.91
CA PRO A 437 -13.73 13.64 8.84
C PRO A 437 -14.27 12.56 7.87
N PRO A 438 -15.41 11.92 8.17
CA PRO A 438 -15.96 10.84 7.32
C PRO A 438 -16.34 11.29 5.89
N TRP A 439 -16.56 12.59 5.70
CA TRP A 439 -16.89 13.15 4.39
C TRP A 439 -15.67 13.36 3.49
N ALA A 440 -14.45 13.31 4.02
CA ALA A 440 -13.23 13.49 3.26
C ALA A 440 -12.65 12.13 2.81
N MET A 441 -12.06 12.11 1.64
CA MET A 441 -11.31 10.95 1.16
C MET A 441 -9.94 10.89 1.83
N LYS A 442 -9.49 9.68 2.15
CA LYS A 442 -8.16 9.42 2.69
C LYS A 442 -7.34 8.70 1.61
N VAL A 443 -6.19 9.24 1.29
CA VAL A 443 -5.25 8.64 0.34
C VAL A 443 -3.89 8.53 1.01
N VAL A 444 -3.36 7.32 1.08
CA VAL A 444 -2.02 7.06 1.61
C VAL A 444 -1.11 6.74 0.45
N LEU A 445 -0.06 7.52 0.29
CA LEU A 445 0.97 7.36 -0.74
C LEU A 445 2.19 6.67 -0.13
N ASP A 446 2.82 5.78 -0.87
CA ASP A 446 4.10 5.19 -0.49
C ASP A 446 5.20 6.21 -0.73
N GLU A 447 5.97 6.56 0.31
CA GLU A 447 7.00 7.59 0.22
C GLU A 447 8.12 7.23 -0.76
N GLU A 448 8.56 5.98 -0.77
CA GLU A 448 9.66 5.53 -1.64
C GLU A 448 9.21 5.38 -3.09
N GLU A 449 8.00 4.85 -3.30
CA GLU A 449 7.40 4.74 -4.63
C GLU A 449 7.14 6.13 -5.20
N PHE A 450 6.61 7.02 -4.39
CA PHE A 450 6.29 8.40 -4.76
C PHE A 450 7.55 9.23 -5.08
N ILE A 451 8.59 9.19 -4.25
CA ILE A 451 9.86 9.85 -4.53
C ILE A 451 10.54 9.25 -5.76
N GLY A 452 10.47 7.93 -5.93
CA GLY A 452 11.02 7.24 -7.10
C GLY A 452 10.28 7.57 -8.41
N GLU A 453 8.97 7.77 -8.39
CA GLU A 453 8.17 8.24 -9.52
C GLU A 453 8.47 9.71 -9.82
N ALA A 454 8.50 10.55 -8.81
CA ALA A 454 8.80 11.97 -8.94
C ALA A 454 10.24 12.23 -9.46
N ALA A 455 11.24 11.45 -9.04
CA ALA A 455 12.60 11.56 -9.56
C ALA A 455 12.67 11.21 -11.07
N ARG A 456 11.92 10.21 -11.51
CA ARG A 456 11.79 9.87 -12.94
C ARG A 456 11.09 10.98 -13.73
N SER A 457 10.02 11.53 -13.15
CA SER A 457 9.26 12.63 -13.72
C SER A 457 10.10 13.91 -13.83
N ALA A 458 10.91 14.22 -12.81
CA ALA A 458 11.82 15.37 -12.83
C ALA A 458 12.96 15.21 -13.88
N SER A 459 13.48 13.99 -14.07
CA SER A 459 14.48 13.69 -15.11
C SER A 459 13.89 13.86 -16.51
N ALA A 460 12.72 13.30 -16.76
CA ALA A 460 12.01 13.42 -18.03
C ALA A 460 11.64 14.88 -18.33
N LEU A 461 11.32 15.67 -17.31
CA LEU A 461 11.07 17.11 -17.45
C LEU A 461 12.32 17.88 -17.85
N SER A 462 13.46 17.57 -17.20
CA SER A 462 14.75 18.21 -17.50
C SER A 462 15.23 17.89 -18.93
N GLU A 463 15.01 16.66 -19.39
CA GLU A 463 15.32 16.24 -20.76
C GLU A 463 14.42 16.96 -21.78
N ALA A 464 13.12 17.06 -21.54
CA ALA A 464 12.18 17.74 -22.43
C ALA A 464 12.47 19.25 -22.54
N LEU A 465 12.84 19.92 -21.45
CA LEU A 465 13.21 21.33 -21.45
C LEU A 465 14.55 21.57 -22.18
N ALA A 466 15.49 20.63 -22.11
CA ALA A 466 16.75 20.72 -22.86
C ALA A 466 16.53 20.56 -24.37
N GLU A 467 15.62 19.67 -24.79
CA GLU A 467 15.25 19.47 -26.19
C GLU A 467 14.54 20.72 -26.79
N GLU A 468 13.67 21.39 -26.01
CA GLU A 468 13.03 22.65 -26.46
C GLU A 468 14.04 23.78 -26.60
N ASP A 469 14.99 23.94 -25.67
CA ASP A 469 16.04 24.97 -25.76
C ASP A 469 16.97 24.76 -27.00
N ASP A 470 17.28 23.51 -27.33
CA ASP A 470 18.06 23.17 -28.52
C ASP A 470 17.28 23.45 -29.83
N LEU A 471 15.96 23.15 -29.84
CA LEU A 471 15.10 23.47 -30.99
C LEU A 471 14.97 24.97 -31.23
N TYR A 472 14.85 25.79 -30.16
CA TYR A 472 14.83 27.25 -30.25
C TYR A 472 16.18 27.84 -30.70
N ARG A 473 17.31 27.22 -30.33
CA ARG A 473 18.64 27.60 -30.81
C ARG A 473 18.83 27.34 -32.29
N ASP A 474 18.35 26.21 -32.81
CA ASP A 474 18.43 25.85 -34.22
C ASP A 474 17.53 26.70 -35.10
N LEU A 475 16.34 27.11 -34.61
CA LEU A 475 15.43 28.02 -35.30
C LEU A 475 15.96 29.47 -35.39
N ASN A 476 16.77 29.92 -34.43
CA ASN A 476 17.36 31.25 -34.42
C ASN A 476 18.71 31.32 -35.16
N ASN A 477 19.30 30.19 -35.55
CA ASN A 477 20.54 30.09 -36.33
C ASN A 477 20.31 29.72 -37.80
N SER A 478 19.05 29.60 -38.22
CA SER A 478 18.62 29.39 -39.63
C SER A 478 18.04 30.67 -40.24
#